data_eee1695ef4d98ed83a099c5b22375b0b
#
_entry.id   eee1695ef4d98ed83a099c5b22375b0b
#
_cell.length_a   1.000
_cell.length_b   1.000
_cell.length_c   1.000
_cell.angle_alpha   90.00
_cell.angle_beta   90.00
_cell.angle_gamma   90.00
#
_symmetry.space_group_name_H-M   'P 1'
#
loop_
_entity.id
_entity.type
_entity.pdbx_description
1 polymer ?
#
loop_
_entity_poly.entity_id
_entity_poly.type
_entity_poly.pdbx_seq_one_letter_code
_entity_poly.pdbx_strand_id
1 'polypeptide(L)'
;MITPLGISEAYFKLLYNVGYALMAIIALVWAYQIDRGNEDKLPSFISKHALPFFVLYFIAIVGFRDVSVGTDTVNYHYWMAGNVPPIVKIEVMFSWLMAGLSSISAPFSVFLLIIAGLFYGTIAYALKNLSNKYQANTFFVFFSFVSLFFAESLAINIIRQGLSLAFLIFAYSLWERKQYAAYLFLLLAFITHTTVIIPFVVFLLLQLIAKRIPLYYFLALYVLGIVLAYLNIG
;
A
#
# COMPACT_ATOMS: atom_id res chain seq x y z
N MET A 1 29.66 11.98 5.71
CA MET A 1 29.13 10.83 6.49
C MET A 1 27.71 11.17 6.84
N ILE A 2 26.72 10.44 6.32
CA ILE A 2 25.30 10.62 6.66
C ILE A 2 25.12 9.99 8.05
N THR A 3 24.83 10.81 9.06
CA THR A 3 24.47 10.28 10.39
C THR A 3 23.18 9.47 10.23
N PRO A 4 23.07 8.28 10.84
CA PRO A 4 21.84 7.48 10.77
C PRO A 4 20.69 8.30 11.34
N LEU A 5 19.73 8.64 10.46
CA LEU A 5 18.58 9.49 10.80
C LEU A 5 17.38 8.68 11.33
N GLY A 6 17.50 7.34 11.40
CA GLY A 6 16.38 6.50 11.75
C GLY A 6 16.74 5.03 11.97
N ILE A 7 15.74 4.16 11.80
CA ILE A 7 15.88 2.70 11.96
C ILE A 7 16.77 2.16 10.83
N SER A 8 17.94 1.59 11.18
CA SER A 8 18.88 1.02 10.21
C SER A 8 18.27 -0.15 9.44
N GLU A 9 18.82 -0.49 8.27
CA GLU A 9 18.30 -1.56 7.41
C GLU A 9 18.16 -2.90 8.14
N ALA A 10 19.12 -3.29 8.96
CA ALA A 10 19.08 -4.54 9.71
C ALA A 10 17.91 -4.56 10.73
N TYR A 11 17.74 -3.47 11.48
CA TYR A 11 16.64 -3.34 12.44
C TYR A 11 15.29 -3.18 11.72
N PHE A 12 15.25 -2.49 10.58
CA PHE A 12 14.04 -2.36 9.78
C PHE A 12 13.52 -3.73 9.35
N LYS A 13 14.37 -4.56 8.74
CA LYS A 13 14.00 -5.93 8.31
C LYS A 13 13.54 -6.77 9.49
N LEU A 14 14.26 -6.70 10.62
CA LEU A 14 13.87 -7.43 11.83
C LEU A 14 12.48 -7.00 12.31
N LEU A 15 12.26 -5.70 12.51
CA LEU A 15 10.99 -5.17 13.00
C LEU A 15 9.84 -5.45 12.03
N TYR A 16 10.06 -5.29 10.71
CA TYR A 16 9.05 -5.60 9.71
C TYR A 16 8.61 -7.07 9.79
N ASN A 17 9.57 -7.99 9.86
CA ASN A 17 9.31 -9.42 9.98
C ASN A 17 8.66 -9.80 11.32
N VAL A 18 9.04 -9.15 12.42
CA VAL A 18 8.38 -9.34 13.73
C VAL A 18 6.93 -8.92 13.67
N GLY A 19 6.63 -7.74 13.09
CA GLY A 19 5.25 -7.28 12.92
C GLY A 19 4.43 -8.25 12.07
N TYR A 20 4.99 -8.73 10.97
CA TYR A 20 4.36 -9.73 10.12
C TYR A 20 4.10 -11.05 10.86
N ALA A 21 5.08 -11.57 11.59
CA ALA A 21 4.94 -12.80 12.37
C ALA A 21 3.87 -12.69 13.46
N LEU A 22 3.81 -11.55 14.16
CA LEU A 22 2.78 -11.29 15.17
C LEU A 22 1.39 -11.23 14.55
N MET A 23 1.23 -10.59 13.38
CA MET A 23 -0.03 -10.60 12.63
C MET A 23 -0.43 -12.02 12.24
N ALA A 24 0.53 -12.84 11.76
CA ALA A 24 0.27 -14.23 11.37
C ALA A 24 -0.22 -15.06 12.57
N ILE A 25 0.43 -14.91 13.75
CA ILE A 25 0.02 -15.61 14.98
C ILE A 25 -1.40 -15.20 15.36
N ILE A 26 -1.71 -13.90 15.38
CA ILE A 26 -3.06 -13.41 15.70
C ILE A 26 -4.08 -13.92 14.69
N ALA A 27 -3.75 -13.91 13.40
CA ALA A 27 -4.63 -14.42 12.35
C ALA A 27 -4.92 -15.92 12.53
N LEU A 28 -3.91 -16.73 12.85
CA LEU A 28 -4.07 -18.16 13.10
C LEU A 28 -4.93 -18.44 14.33
N VAL A 29 -4.67 -17.74 15.45
CA VAL A 29 -5.49 -17.87 16.67
C VAL A 29 -6.93 -17.46 16.39
N TRP A 30 -7.14 -16.38 15.67
CA TRP A 30 -8.48 -15.89 15.33
C TRP A 30 -9.20 -16.88 14.41
N ALA A 31 -8.56 -17.37 13.34
CA ALA A 31 -9.13 -18.38 12.44
C ALA A 31 -9.52 -19.66 13.20
N TYR A 32 -8.66 -20.12 14.11
CA TYR A 32 -8.95 -21.28 14.96
C TYR A 32 -10.18 -21.08 15.87
N GLN A 33 -10.37 -19.88 16.41
CA GLN A 33 -11.56 -19.59 17.25
C GLN A 33 -12.84 -19.54 16.40
N ILE A 34 -12.77 -18.97 15.20
CA ILE A 34 -13.90 -18.97 14.25
C ILE A 34 -14.31 -20.40 13.89
N ASP A 35 -13.34 -21.26 13.52
CA ASP A 35 -13.61 -22.66 13.16
C ASP A 35 -14.32 -23.45 14.27
N ARG A 36 -14.05 -23.11 15.53
CA ARG A 36 -14.70 -23.71 16.71
C ARG A 36 -16.03 -23.07 17.11
N GLY A 37 -16.54 -22.10 16.37
CA GLY A 37 -17.74 -21.35 16.73
C GLY A 37 -17.59 -20.53 18.02
N ASN A 38 -16.36 -20.16 18.37
CA ASN A 38 -16.01 -19.43 19.57
C ASN A 38 -15.59 -17.98 19.27
N GLU A 39 -16.19 -17.36 18.25
CA GLU A 39 -15.84 -15.97 17.86
C GLU A 39 -15.94 -14.99 19.03
N ASP A 40 -16.91 -15.18 19.93
CA ASP A 40 -17.14 -14.36 21.12
C ASP A 40 -16.03 -14.52 22.20
N LYS A 41 -15.22 -15.58 22.11
CA LYS A 41 -14.14 -15.82 23.07
C LYS A 41 -12.83 -15.10 22.72
N LEU A 42 -12.74 -14.53 21.52
CA LEU A 42 -11.62 -13.64 21.26
C LEU A 42 -11.73 -12.41 22.17
N PRO A 43 -10.66 -12.04 22.91
CA PRO A 43 -10.71 -10.83 23.70
C PRO A 43 -11.17 -9.66 22.81
N SER A 44 -12.24 -8.98 23.23
CA SER A 44 -12.82 -7.85 22.49
C SER A 44 -11.77 -6.78 22.14
N PHE A 45 -10.73 -6.69 22.97
CA PHE A 45 -9.57 -5.85 22.70
C PHE A 45 -8.83 -6.25 21.40
N ILE A 46 -8.58 -7.54 21.17
CA ILE A 46 -7.86 -8.02 19.96
C ILE A 46 -8.72 -7.77 18.72
N SER A 47 -9.98 -8.15 18.74
CA SER A 47 -10.87 -7.98 17.59
C SER A 47 -11.04 -6.51 17.19
N LYS A 48 -11.01 -5.59 18.15
CA LYS A 48 -11.23 -4.16 17.92
C LYS A 48 -9.94 -3.38 17.64
N HIS A 49 -8.82 -3.75 18.25
CA HIS A 49 -7.60 -2.95 18.25
C HIS A 49 -6.43 -3.54 17.44
N ALA A 50 -6.49 -4.83 17.02
CA ALA A 50 -5.40 -5.44 16.27
C ALA A 50 -5.11 -4.70 14.95
N LEU A 51 -6.13 -4.43 14.15
CA LEU A 51 -5.95 -3.73 12.88
C LEU A 51 -5.34 -2.33 13.05
N PRO A 52 -5.92 -1.41 13.84
CA PRO A 52 -5.32 -0.08 14.03
C PRO A 52 -3.92 -0.14 14.64
N PHE A 53 -3.65 -1.08 15.55
CA PHE A 53 -2.31 -1.28 16.09
C PHE A 53 -1.29 -1.60 14.98
N PHE A 54 -1.56 -2.58 14.12
CA PHE A 54 -0.62 -2.95 13.05
C PHE A 54 -0.50 -1.89 11.97
N VAL A 55 -1.56 -1.17 11.65
CA VAL A 55 -1.48 -0.02 10.75
C VAL A 55 -0.52 1.03 11.31
N LEU A 56 -0.67 1.41 12.58
CA LEU A 56 0.24 2.37 13.24
C LEU A 56 1.66 1.82 13.36
N TYR A 57 1.81 0.54 13.65
CA TYR A 57 3.10 -0.14 13.73
C TYR A 57 3.87 -0.05 12.40
N PHE A 58 3.25 -0.40 11.27
CA PHE A 58 3.89 -0.30 9.95
C PHE A 58 4.13 1.16 9.53
N ILE A 59 3.22 2.08 9.85
CA ILE A 59 3.44 3.51 9.63
C ILE A 59 4.70 3.97 10.39
N ALA A 60 4.85 3.58 11.65
CA ALA A 60 6.00 3.97 12.45
C ALA A 60 7.32 3.39 11.91
N ILE A 61 7.37 2.07 11.63
CA ILE A 61 8.59 1.41 11.14
C ILE A 61 9.00 1.99 9.78
N VAL A 62 8.04 2.10 8.86
CA VAL A 62 8.31 2.60 7.51
C VAL A 62 8.59 4.10 7.52
N GLY A 63 7.94 4.87 8.39
CA GLY A 63 8.12 6.31 8.49
C GLY A 63 9.42 6.73 9.20
N PHE A 64 9.89 5.95 10.15
CA PHE A 64 11.14 6.22 10.87
C PHE A 64 12.35 5.42 10.33
N ARG A 65 12.24 4.85 9.13
CA ARG A 65 13.36 4.16 8.51
C ARG A 65 14.50 5.10 8.16
N ASP A 66 15.72 4.58 8.20
CA ASP A 66 16.90 5.29 7.72
C ASP A 66 16.85 5.51 6.21
N VAL A 67 17.58 6.51 5.72
CA VAL A 67 17.72 6.84 4.30
C VAL A 67 18.27 5.67 3.48
N SER A 68 19.07 4.80 4.10
CA SER A 68 19.62 3.59 3.47
C SER A 68 18.60 2.49 3.22
N VAL A 69 17.41 2.57 3.83
CA VAL A 69 16.34 1.58 3.67
C VAL A 69 15.50 1.91 2.44
N GLY A 70 15.57 1.03 1.45
CA GLY A 70 14.89 1.19 0.18
C GLY A 70 15.71 1.94 -0.87
N THR A 71 15.67 1.46 -2.10
CA THR A 71 16.51 1.94 -3.22
C THR A 71 16.22 3.39 -3.59
N ASP A 72 14.96 3.82 -3.50
CA ASP A 72 14.56 5.16 -3.91
C ASP A 72 14.64 6.19 -2.76
N THR A 73 14.74 5.76 -1.50
CA THR A 73 14.68 6.65 -0.34
C THR A 73 15.80 7.69 -0.35
N VAL A 74 17.01 7.30 -0.75
CA VAL A 74 18.17 8.21 -0.93
C VAL A 74 17.85 9.31 -1.94
N ASN A 75 17.23 8.97 -3.05
CA ASN A 75 16.88 9.93 -4.10
C ASN A 75 15.90 10.99 -3.58
N TYR A 76 14.86 10.57 -2.84
CA TYR A 76 13.90 11.52 -2.24
C TYR A 76 14.54 12.42 -1.18
N HIS A 77 15.51 11.89 -0.41
CA HIS A 77 16.27 12.70 0.53
C HIS A 77 17.08 13.81 -0.19
N TYR A 78 17.77 13.45 -1.28
CA TYR A 78 18.49 14.44 -2.10
C TYR A 78 17.56 15.47 -2.74
N TRP A 79 16.37 15.03 -3.19
CA TRP A 79 15.39 15.92 -3.80
C TRP A 79 14.83 16.92 -2.80
N MET A 80 14.52 16.47 -1.60
CA MET A 80 14.05 17.36 -0.53
C MET A 80 15.13 18.36 -0.09
N ALA A 81 16.40 18.01 -0.22
CA ALA A 81 17.54 18.91 0.03
C ALA A 81 17.80 19.94 -1.11
N GLY A 82 16.93 20.01 -2.12
CA GLY A 82 17.03 20.98 -3.23
C GLY A 82 17.79 20.47 -4.47
N ASN A 83 18.31 19.25 -4.47
CA ASN A 83 18.95 18.63 -5.63
C ASN A 83 17.90 17.94 -6.51
N VAL A 84 17.03 18.73 -7.13
CA VAL A 84 15.84 18.22 -7.82
C VAL A 84 16.18 17.64 -9.19
N PRO A 85 15.93 16.35 -9.48
CA PRO A 85 15.90 15.87 -10.83
C PRO A 85 14.61 16.37 -11.52
N PRO A 86 14.58 16.36 -12.87
CA PRO A 86 13.38 16.72 -13.59
C PRO A 86 12.29 15.69 -13.29
N ILE A 87 11.34 16.08 -12.44
CA ILE A 87 10.15 15.29 -12.19
C ILE A 87 9.26 15.38 -13.43
N VAL A 88 8.65 14.26 -13.81
CA VAL A 88 7.64 14.23 -14.86
C VAL A 88 6.58 15.29 -14.52
N LYS A 89 6.36 16.24 -15.40
CA LYS A 89 5.52 17.43 -15.15
C LYS A 89 4.10 17.13 -14.63
N ILE A 90 3.64 15.89 -14.78
CA ILE A 90 2.31 15.43 -14.39
C ILE A 90 2.30 14.84 -12.96
N GLU A 91 3.43 14.29 -12.49
CA GLU A 91 3.54 13.65 -11.16
C GLU A 91 3.88 14.69 -10.09
N VAL A 92 2.96 15.65 -9.89
CA VAL A 92 3.23 16.86 -9.10
C VAL A 92 3.07 16.66 -7.59
N MET A 93 2.35 15.61 -7.15
CA MET A 93 2.01 15.42 -5.73
C MET A 93 3.26 15.34 -4.84
N PHE A 94 4.24 14.52 -5.22
CA PHE A 94 5.49 14.38 -4.45
C PHE A 94 6.31 15.67 -4.45
N SER A 95 6.37 16.37 -5.58
CA SER A 95 7.07 17.67 -5.69
C SER A 95 6.45 18.71 -4.76
N TRP A 96 5.13 18.81 -4.76
CA TRP A 96 4.41 19.76 -3.90
C TRP A 96 4.59 19.42 -2.42
N LEU A 97 4.52 18.13 -2.05
CA LEU A 97 4.74 17.70 -0.67
C LEU A 97 6.17 18.02 -0.22
N MET A 98 7.18 17.68 -1.04
CA MET A 98 8.57 17.97 -0.71
C MET A 98 8.85 19.46 -0.63
N ALA A 99 8.37 20.25 -1.60
CA ALA A 99 8.52 21.71 -1.59
C ALA A 99 7.85 22.34 -0.35
N GLY A 100 6.64 21.91 -0.01
CA GLY A 100 5.93 22.38 1.18
C GLY A 100 6.68 22.04 2.47
N LEU A 101 7.20 20.82 2.60
CA LEU A 101 7.97 20.44 3.80
C LEU A 101 9.33 21.14 3.86
N SER A 102 10.00 21.33 2.73
CA SER A 102 11.27 22.08 2.67
C SER A 102 11.08 23.55 3.04
N SER A 103 9.97 24.18 2.65
CA SER A 103 9.68 25.58 2.98
C SER A 103 9.57 25.85 4.48
N ILE A 104 9.18 24.85 5.26
CA ILE A 104 9.11 24.92 6.74
C ILE A 104 10.30 24.23 7.42
N SER A 105 11.35 23.87 6.66
CA SER A 105 12.54 23.16 7.16
C SER A 105 12.22 21.88 7.91
N ALA A 106 11.15 21.15 7.51
CA ALA A 106 10.77 19.90 8.13
C ALA A 106 11.85 18.82 7.88
N PRO A 107 12.16 17.97 8.87
CA PRO A 107 13.12 16.88 8.67
C PRO A 107 12.54 15.82 7.70
N PHE A 108 13.44 15.13 6.98
CA PHE A 108 13.07 14.13 5.98
C PHE A 108 12.22 12.98 6.55
N SER A 109 12.40 12.64 7.83
CA SER A 109 11.57 11.65 8.54
C SER A 109 10.08 12.02 8.57
N VAL A 110 9.75 13.32 8.59
CA VAL A 110 8.36 13.79 8.52
C VAL A 110 7.77 13.47 7.15
N PHE A 111 8.54 13.67 6.07
CA PHE A 111 8.11 13.26 4.73
C PHE A 111 7.83 11.75 4.67
N LEU A 112 8.75 10.92 5.15
CA LEU A 112 8.57 9.47 5.19
C LEU A 112 7.36 9.05 6.02
N LEU A 113 7.15 9.69 7.17
CA LEU A 113 6.02 9.40 8.05
C LEU A 113 4.68 9.75 7.40
N ILE A 114 4.60 10.89 6.70
CA ILE A 114 3.41 11.30 5.95
C ILE A 114 3.11 10.29 4.84
N ILE A 115 4.13 9.91 4.05
CA ILE A 115 3.94 8.94 2.97
C ILE A 115 3.53 7.56 3.51
N ALA A 116 4.16 7.07 4.58
CA ALA A 116 3.78 5.81 5.21
C ALA A 116 2.35 5.88 5.77
N GLY A 117 1.98 7.00 6.40
CA GLY A 117 0.64 7.25 6.91
C GLY A 117 -0.42 7.26 5.80
N LEU A 118 -0.14 7.96 4.70
CA LEU A 118 -1.01 7.98 3.53
C LEU A 118 -1.14 6.58 2.91
N PHE A 119 -0.05 5.83 2.76
CA PHE A 119 -0.06 4.50 2.17
C PHE A 119 -0.86 3.52 3.03
N TYR A 120 -0.40 3.23 4.25
CA TYR A 120 -1.04 2.23 5.11
C TYR A 120 -2.43 2.65 5.59
N GLY A 121 -2.64 3.94 5.90
CA GLY A 121 -3.94 4.46 6.30
C GLY A 121 -4.97 4.35 5.19
N THR A 122 -4.60 4.74 3.97
CA THR A 122 -5.48 4.63 2.79
C THR A 122 -5.81 3.18 2.46
N ILE A 123 -4.81 2.29 2.45
CA ILE A 123 -5.02 0.85 2.24
C ILE A 123 -5.93 0.26 3.31
N ALA A 124 -5.65 0.51 4.59
CA ALA A 124 -6.46 -0.05 5.68
C ALA A 124 -7.94 0.41 5.58
N TYR A 125 -8.16 1.69 5.26
CA TYR A 125 -9.51 2.21 5.10
C TYR A 125 -10.22 1.68 3.85
N ALA A 126 -9.50 1.55 2.73
CA ALA A 126 -10.00 0.93 1.51
C ALA A 126 -10.42 -0.52 1.75
N LEU A 127 -9.54 -1.29 2.38
CA LEU A 127 -9.81 -2.70 2.70
C LEU A 127 -10.97 -2.84 3.70
N LYS A 128 -11.11 -1.92 4.66
CA LYS A 128 -12.28 -1.88 5.56
C LYS A 128 -13.58 -1.67 4.78
N ASN A 129 -13.61 -0.75 3.82
CA ASN A 129 -14.79 -0.52 2.99
C ASN A 129 -15.14 -1.76 2.16
N LEU A 130 -14.14 -2.40 1.54
CA LEU A 130 -14.32 -3.61 0.75
C LEU A 130 -14.75 -4.81 1.63
N SER A 131 -14.11 -4.99 2.78
CA SER A 131 -14.46 -6.05 3.73
C SER A 131 -15.92 -5.93 4.19
N ASN A 132 -16.36 -4.72 4.51
CA ASN A 132 -17.75 -4.47 4.88
C ASN A 132 -18.73 -4.79 3.74
N LYS A 133 -18.34 -4.49 2.49
CA LYS A 133 -19.15 -4.81 1.30
C LYS A 133 -19.29 -6.31 1.08
N TYR A 134 -18.20 -7.06 1.27
CA TYR A 134 -18.14 -8.51 1.01
C TYR A 134 -18.30 -9.37 2.28
N GLN A 135 -18.65 -8.75 3.41
CA GLN A 135 -18.83 -9.42 4.71
C GLN A 135 -17.58 -10.22 5.13
N ALA A 136 -16.39 -9.71 4.79
CA ALA A 136 -15.11 -10.31 5.15
C ALA A 136 -14.54 -9.64 6.40
N ASN A 137 -13.69 -10.36 7.14
CA ASN A 137 -12.99 -9.77 8.26
C ASN A 137 -11.83 -8.87 7.79
N THR A 138 -11.89 -7.59 8.13
CA THR A 138 -10.91 -6.57 7.67
C THR A 138 -9.47 -6.89 8.09
N PHE A 139 -9.27 -7.49 9.27
CA PHE A 139 -7.93 -7.85 9.74
C PHE A 139 -7.28 -8.90 8.83
N PHE A 140 -8.03 -9.95 8.46
CA PHE A 140 -7.52 -10.98 7.54
C PHE A 140 -7.23 -10.41 6.15
N VAL A 141 -8.10 -9.52 5.65
CA VAL A 141 -7.89 -8.90 4.33
C VAL A 141 -6.64 -7.99 4.36
N PHE A 142 -6.44 -7.24 5.44
CA PHE A 142 -5.25 -6.42 5.62
C PHE A 142 -3.99 -7.29 5.79
N PHE A 143 -4.06 -8.37 6.58
CA PHE A 143 -2.98 -9.34 6.70
C PHE A 143 -2.62 -9.96 5.35
N SER A 144 -3.61 -10.37 4.55
CA SER A 144 -3.38 -10.88 3.20
C SER A 144 -2.69 -9.87 2.30
N PHE A 145 -3.07 -8.58 2.38
CA PHE A 145 -2.39 -7.52 1.64
C PHE A 145 -0.92 -7.36 2.05
N VAL A 146 -0.63 -7.29 3.36
CA VAL A 146 0.76 -7.17 3.86
C VAL A 146 1.59 -8.41 3.51
N SER A 147 0.95 -9.57 3.38
CA SER A 147 1.59 -10.84 2.99
C SER A 147 1.98 -10.92 1.51
N LEU A 148 1.53 -10.00 0.67
CA LEU A 148 1.95 -9.96 -0.72
C LEU A 148 3.44 -9.63 -0.79
N PHE A 149 4.21 -10.43 -1.54
CA PHE A 149 5.66 -10.30 -1.63
C PHE A 149 6.15 -8.90 -2.06
N PHE A 150 5.31 -8.14 -2.76
CA PHE A 150 5.63 -6.79 -3.20
C PHE A 150 5.10 -5.68 -2.27
N ALA A 151 4.32 -6.00 -1.23
CA ALA A 151 3.70 -4.99 -0.35
C ALA A 151 4.75 -4.13 0.38
N GLU A 152 5.82 -4.77 0.88
CA GLU A 152 6.96 -4.06 1.46
C GLU A 152 7.62 -3.15 0.43
N SER A 153 7.89 -3.66 -0.78
CA SER A 153 8.51 -2.89 -1.86
C SER A 153 7.69 -1.66 -2.27
N LEU A 154 6.36 -1.77 -2.32
CA LEU A 154 5.46 -0.64 -2.56
C LEU A 154 5.58 0.44 -1.48
N ALA A 155 5.89 0.04 -0.25
CA ALA A 155 6.00 0.97 0.88
C ALA A 155 7.38 1.65 0.98
N ILE A 156 8.47 1.02 0.49
CA ILE A 156 9.84 1.49 0.73
C ILE A 156 10.67 1.73 -0.53
N ASN A 157 10.49 0.96 -1.61
CA ASN A 157 11.29 1.07 -2.84
C ASN A 157 10.60 1.90 -3.91
N ILE A 158 9.36 1.58 -4.25
CA ILE A 158 8.58 2.19 -5.32
C ILE A 158 7.42 3.00 -4.74
N ILE A 159 7.76 3.89 -3.81
CA ILE A 159 6.77 4.57 -2.94
C ILE A 159 5.73 5.40 -3.72
N ARG A 160 6.09 6.01 -4.86
CA ARG A 160 5.15 6.73 -5.72
C ARG A 160 4.11 5.78 -6.32
N GLN A 161 4.56 4.65 -6.86
CA GLN A 161 3.64 3.62 -7.40
C GLN A 161 2.78 3.03 -6.30
N GLY A 162 3.37 2.72 -5.14
CA GLY A 162 2.65 2.20 -3.98
C GLY A 162 1.52 3.12 -3.54
N LEU A 163 1.82 4.40 -3.34
CA LEU A 163 0.83 5.38 -2.91
C LEU A 163 -0.25 5.61 -3.98
N SER A 164 0.14 5.67 -5.26
CA SER A 164 -0.78 5.77 -6.37
C SER A 164 -1.75 4.57 -6.43
N LEU A 165 -1.23 3.34 -6.22
CA LEU A 165 -2.05 2.14 -6.14
C LEU A 165 -2.98 2.16 -4.92
N ALA A 166 -2.50 2.66 -3.76
CA ALA A 166 -3.34 2.81 -2.57
C ALA A 166 -4.54 3.73 -2.83
N PHE A 167 -4.32 4.87 -3.49
CA PHE A 167 -5.39 5.78 -3.89
C PHE A 167 -6.34 5.15 -4.91
N LEU A 168 -5.83 4.36 -5.86
CA LEU A 168 -6.66 3.63 -6.83
C LEU A 168 -7.58 2.61 -6.13
N ILE A 169 -7.03 1.80 -5.22
CA ILE A 169 -7.82 0.82 -4.45
C ILE A 169 -8.86 1.53 -3.59
N PHE A 170 -8.50 2.68 -3.02
CA PHE A 170 -9.45 3.48 -2.23
C PHE A 170 -10.55 4.08 -3.11
N ALA A 171 -10.21 4.64 -4.26
CA ALA A 171 -11.20 5.11 -5.24
C ALA A 171 -12.19 4.00 -5.62
N TYR A 172 -11.67 2.79 -5.89
CA TYR A 172 -12.50 1.62 -6.14
C TYR A 172 -13.43 1.27 -4.98
N SER A 173 -12.94 1.33 -3.74
CA SER A 173 -13.74 1.05 -2.54
C SER A 173 -14.89 2.03 -2.33
N LEU A 174 -14.80 3.24 -2.92
CA LEU A 174 -15.80 4.29 -2.84
C LEU A 174 -16.74 4.34 -4.05
N TRP A 175 -16.42 3.65 -5.15
CA TRP A 175 -17.04 3.82 -6.47
C TRP A 175 -18.56 3.80 -6.46
N GLU A 176 -19.16 2.87 -5.75
CA GLU A 176 -20.62 2.72 -5.70
C GLU A 176 -21.32 3.66 -4.70
N ARG A 177 -20.60 4.14 -3.68
CA ARG A 177 -21.21 4.88 -2.56
C ARG A 177 -20.95 6.38 -2.61
N LYS A 178 -19.77 6.80 -3.09
CA LYS A 178 -19.29 8.17 -3.05
C LYS A 178 -18.51 8.51 -4.32
N GLN A 179 -19.20 8.59 -5.44
CA GLN A 179 -18.57 8.77 -6.77
C GLN A 179 -17.64 10.00 -6.84
N TYR A 180 -18.03 11.16 -6.30
CA TYR A 180 -17.16 12.34 -6.31
C TYR A 180 -15.86 12.11 -5.54
N ALA A 181 -15.92 11.46 -4.40
CA ALA A 181 -14.71 11.10 -3.65
C ALA A 181 -13.87 10.07 -4.42
N ALA A 182 -14.49 9.12 -5.11
CA ALA A 182 -13.77 8.16 -5.95
C ALA A 182 -13.01 8.89 -7.08
N TYR A 183 -13.64 9.85 -7.77
CA TYR A 183 -12.96 10.65 -8.79
C TYR A 183 -11.80 11.47 -8.22
N LEU A 184 -11.97 12.06 -7.03
CA LEU A 184 -10.87 12.77 -6.35
C LEU A 184 -9.67 11.83 -6.09
N PHE A 185 -9.91 10.63 -5.58
CA PHE A 185 -8.83 9.67 -5.32
C PHE A 185 -8.22 9.08 -6.60
N LEU A 186 -8.99 8.96 -7.69
CA LEU A 186 -8.43 8.66 -9.01
C LEU A 186 -7.50 9.77 -9.51
N LEU A 187 -7.90 11.03 -9.35
CA LEU A 187 -7.05 12.17 -9.69
C LEU A 187 -5.78 12.16 -8.85
N LEU A 188 -5.90 11.96 -7.52
CA LEU A 188 -4.74 11.84 -6.63
C LEU A 188 -3.82 10.68 -7.03
N ALA A 189 -4.37 9.52 -7.40
CA ALA A 189 -3.59 8.40 -7.90
C ALA A 189 -2.77 8.79 -9.14
N PHE A 190 -3.40 9.46 -10.10
CA PHE A 190 -2.76 9.84 -11.36
C PHE A 190 -1.66 10.91 -11.17
N ILE A 191 -1.91 11.96 -10.38
CA ILE A 191 -0.90 13.00 -10.09
C ILE A 191 0.21 12.53 -9.15
N THR A 192 0.03 11.36 -8.50
CA THR A 192 1.06 10.72 -7.70
C THR A 192 2.01 9.92 -8.59
N HIS A 193 1.46 9.11 -9.51
CA HIS A 193 2.26 8.33 -10.47
C HIS A 193 1.45 7.89 -11.67
N THR A 194 1.92 8.24 -12.86
CA THR A 194 1.17 8.04 -14.12
C THR A 194 0.98 6.57 -14.51
N THR A 195 1.84 5.65 -14.06
CA THR A 195 1.68 4.22 -14.36
C THR A 195 0.40 3.60 -13.82
N VAL A 196 -0.30 4.27 -12.89
CA VAL A 196 -1.61 3.84 -12.39
C VAL A 196 -2.67 3.74 -13.50
N ILE A 197 -2.46 4.38 -14.64
CA ILE A 197 -3.38 4.31 -15.78
C ILE A 197 -3.53 2.86 -16.28
N ILE A 198 -2.46 2.05 -16.19
CA ILE A 198 -2.47 0.65 -16.64
C ILE A 198 -3.46 -0.18 -15.80
N PRO A 199 -3.30 -0.31 -14.46
CA PRO A 199 -4.25 -1.05 -13.64
C PRO A 199 -5.65 -0.43 -13.68
N PHE A 200 -5.79 0.88 -13.86
CA PHE A 200 -7.09 1.52 -14.01
C PHE A 200 -7.79 1.12 -15.31
N VAL A 201 -7.09 1.12 -16.45
CA VAL A 201 -7.64 0.66 -17.73
C VAL A 201 -8.01 -0.82 -17.66
N VAL A 202 -7.14 -1.67 -17.07
CA VAL A 202 -7.44 -3.09 -16.85
C VAL A 202 -8.71 -3.25 -16.00
N PHE A 203 -8.84 -2.46 -14.93
CA PHE A 203 -10.05 -2.45 -14.10
C PHE A 203 -11.30 -2.09 -14.91
N LEU A 204 -11.26 -1.03 -15.73
CA LEU A 204 -12.40 -0.64 -16.58
C LEU A 204 -12.74 -1.73 -17.60
N LEU A 205 -11.75 -2.31 -18.24
CA LEU A 205 -11.95 -3.42 -19.18
C LEU A 205 -12.60 -4.62 -18.47
N LEU A 206 -12.13 -4.98 -17.28
CA LEU A 206 -12.73 -6.04 -16.48
C LEU A 206 -14.19 -5.75 -16.12
N GLN A 207 -14.52 -4.52 -15.76
CA GLN A 207 -15.90 -4.11 -15.48
C GLN A 207 -16.82 -4.24 -16.71
N LEU A 208 -16.31 -3.91 -17.89
CA LEU A 208 -17.05 -3.99 -19.15
C LEU A 208 -17.20 -5.43 -19.65
N ILE A 209 -16.16 -6.24 -19.48
CA ILE A 209 -16.01 -7.56 -20.09
C ILE A 209 -16.40 -8.68 -19.13
N ALA A 210 -16.15 -8.55 -17.82
CA ALA A 210 -16.36 -9.62 -16.83
C ALA A 210 -17.80 -10.14 -16.75
N LYS A 211 -18.78 -9.30 -17.10
CA LYS A 211 -20.19 -9.74 -17.21
C LYS A 211 -20.49 -10.59 -18.45
N ARG A 212 -19.58 -10.62 -19.44
CA ARG A 212 -19.78 -11.24 -20.75
C ARG A 212 -18.84 -12.40 -21.03
N ILE A 213 -17.71 -12.48 -20.30
CA ILE A 213 -16.65 -13.46 -20.55
C ILE A 213 -16.54 -14.39 -19.32
N PRO A 214 -16.69 -15.70 -19.49
CA PRO A 214 -16.47 -16.67 -18.43
C PRO A 214 -15.05 -16.64 -17.85
N LEU A 215 -14.92 -16.96 -16.55
CA LEU A 215 -13.67 -16.93 -15.78
C LEU A 215 -12.52 -17.71 -16.45
N TYR A 216 -12.83 -18.81 -17.15
CA TYR A 216 -11.79 -19.64 -17.77
C TYR A 216 -11.00 -18.93 -18.87
N TYR A 217 -11.57 -17.91 -19.55
CA TYR A 217 -10.79 -17.10 -20.50
C TYR A 217 -9.74 -16.24 -19.79
N PHE A 218 -10.06 -15.70 -18.61
CA PHE A 218 -9.07 -14.94 -17.82
C PHE A 218 -7.96 -15.85 -17.32
N LEU A 219 -8.29 -17.08 -16.89
CA LEU A 219 -7.29 -18.07 -16.52
C LEU A 219 -6.42 -18.46 -17.72
N ALA A 220 -7.00 -18.65 -18.90
CA ALA A 220 -6.26 -18.96 -20.10
C ALA A 220 -5.30 -17.82 -20.51
N LEU A 221 -5.76 -16.56 -20.43
CA LEU A 221 -4.91 -15.39 -20.67
C LEU A 221 -3.79 -15.25 -19.65
N TYR A 222 -4.07 -15.55 -18.37
CA TYR A 222 -3.07 -15.54 -17.32
C TYR A 222 -1.99 -16.60 -17.56
N VAL A 223 -2.38 -17.83 -17.86
CA VAL A 223 -1.46 -18.93 -18.19
C VAL A 223 -0.65 -18.58 -19.46
N LEU A 224 -1.31 -18.05 -20.49
CA LEU A 224 -0.63 -17.59 -21.69
C LEU A 224 0.42 -16.52 -21.37
N GLY A 225 0.09 -15.55 -20.51
CA GLY A 225 1.03 -14.52 -20.07
C GLY A 225 2.26 -15.11 -19.37
N ILE A 226 2.08 -16.11 -18.51
CA ILE A 226 3.20 -16.83 -17.87
C ILE A 226 4.06 -17.55 -18.92
N VAL A 227 3.44 -18.24 -19.87
CA VAL A 227 4.14 -18.97 -20.94
C VAL A 227 4.95 -18.00 -21.80
N LEU A 228 4.36 -16.88 -22.22
CA LEU A 228 5.06 -15.86 -23.01
C LEU A 228 6.23 -15.24 -22.24
N ALA A 229 6.04 -14.94 -20.95
CA ALA A 229 7.12 -14.45 -20.09
C ALA A 229 8.25 -15.47 -19.95
N TYR A 230 7.92 -16.76 -19.77
CA TYR A 230 8.90 -17.84 -19.71
C TYR A 230 9.68 -18.01 -21.02
N LEU A 231 9.02 -17.85 -22.16
CA LEU A 231 9.63 -17.93 -23.49
C LEU A 231 10.39 -16.65 -23.88
N ASN A 232 10.42 -15.65 -23.01
CA ASN A 232 11.09 -14.37 -23.26
C ASN A 232 10.58 -13.66 -24.53
N ILE A 233 9.30 -13.86 -24.88
CA ILE A 233 8.61 -13.25 -26.00
C ILE A 233 7.85 -12.05 -25.44
N GLY A 234 8.52 -10.88 -25.38
CA GLY A 234 7.93 -9.64 -24.86
C GLY A 234 8.95 -8.52 -24.90
#